data_233aaf391b92bb998baaa8586bb8a0cd
#
_entry.id   233aaf391b92bb998baaa8586bb8a0cd
#
_cell.length_a   1.000
_cell.length_b   1.000
_cell.length_c   1.000
_cell.angle_alpha   90.00
_cell.angle_beta   90.00
_cell.angle_gamma   90.00
#
_symmetry.space_group_name_H-M   'P 1'
#
loop_
_entity.id
_entity.type
_entity.pdbx_description
1 polymer ?
#
loop_
_entity_poly.entity_id
_entity_poly.type
_entity_poly.pdbx_seq_one_letter_code
_entity_poly.pdbx_strand_id
1 'polypeptide(L)'
;MLSTLTKAADLAIDDHVGRTLTAVRLHLGMELAYVSEFVDDHARFREVDGPGLEHLLKTGDSVPIADAFCHHVLDGRLPELMRDPAEYEAAMRLPITHRLPIGAHLGVPIRQADGRVIGMFGCLR
;
A
#
# COMPACT_ATOMS: atom_id res chain seq x y z
N MET A 1 -8.79 17.55 -25.32
CA MET A 1 -7.57 16.87 -25.82
C MET A 1 -6.52 16.63 -24.71
N LEU A 2 -6.20 17.64 -23.91
CA LEU A 2 -5.23 17.46 -22.82
C LEU A 2 -5.70 16.42 -21.77
N SER A 3 -7.00 16.43 -21.43
CA SER A 3 -7.54 15.46 -20.49
C SER A 3 -7.45 14.02 -21.00
N THR A 4 -7.62 13.81 -22.31
CA THR A 4 -7.48 12.49 -22.93
C THR A 4 -6.03 12.01 -22.90
N LEU A 5 -5.08 12.90 -23.20
CA LEU A 5 -3.65 12.58 -23.13
C LEU A 5 -3.20 12.27 -21.71
N THR A 6 -3.66 13.06 -20.74
CA THR A 6 -3.36 12.84 -19.33
C THR A 6 -3.91 11.49 -18.87
N LYS A 7 -5.13 11.15 -19.25
CA LYS A 7 -5.74 9.89 -18.89
C LYS A 7 -5.00 8.70 -19.51
N ALA A 8 -4.58 8.83 -20.77
CA ALA A 8 -3.81 7.78 -21.43
C ALA A 8 -2.44 7.59 -20.74
N ALA A 9 -1.79 8.69 -20.37
CA ALA A 9 -0.52 8.62 -19.63
C ALA A 9 -0.70 7.97 -18.26
N ASP A 10 -1.77 8.31 -17.52
CA ASP A 10 -2.07 7.72 -16.23
C ASP A 10 -2.33 6.22 -16.35
N LEU A 11 -3.07 5.78 -17.38
CA LEU A 11 -3.31 4.35 -17.60
C LEU A 11 -2.02 3.59 -17.92
N ALA A 12 -1.13 4.19 -18.70
CA ALA A 12 0.16 3.59 -19.02
C ALA A 12 1.05 3.47 -17.77
N ILE A 13 1.04 4.49 -16.90
CA ILE A 13 1.77 4.48 -15.63
C ILE A 13 1.20 3.40 -14.72
N ASP A 14 -0.12 3.30 -14.60
CA ASP A 14 -0.76 2.31 -13.74
C ASP A 14 -0.45 0.88 -14.20
N ASP A 15 -0.42 0.62 -15.52
CA ASP A 15 -0.06 -0.68 -16.06
C ASP A 15 1.39 -1.02 -15.74
N HIS A 16 2.29 -0.07 -15.88
CA HIS A 16 3.71 -0.25 -15.54
C HIS A 16 3.88 -0.51 -14.03
N VAL A 17 3.19 0.25 -13.20
CA VAL A 17 3.21 0.08 -11.74
C VAL A 17 2.69 -1.32 -11.37
N GLY A 18 1.60 -1.76 -11.98
CA GLY A 18 1.04 -3.08 -11.73
C GLY A 18 2.04 -4.20 -12.02
N ARG A 19 2.74 -4.13 -13.14
CA ARG A 19 3.77 -5.12 -13.50
C ARG A 19 4.94 -5.09 -12.54
N THR A 20 5.35 -3.91 -12.11
CA THR A 20 6.41 -3.76 -11.13
C THR A 20 6.02 -4.35 -9.79
N LEU A 21 4.79 -4.13 -9.35
CA LEU A 21 4.27 -4.71 -8.11
C LEU A 21 4.33 -6.23 -8.14
N THR A 22 3.89 -6.83 -9.25
CA THR A 22 3.92 -8.28 -9.41
C THR A 22 5.35 -8.81 -9.32
N ALA A 23 6.29 -8.17 -10.02
CA ALA A 23 7.68 -8.59 -10.01
C ALA A 23 8.30 -8.52 -8.61
N VAL A 24 8.06 -7.41 -7.88
CA VAL A 24 8.59 -7.23 -6.54
C VAL A 24 7.96 -8.22 -5.57
N ARG A 25 6.64 -8.41 -5.65
CA ARG A 25 5.92 -9.35 -4.81
C ARG A 25 6.49 -10.76 -4.95
N LEU A 26 6.69 -11.21 -6.18
CA LEU A 26 7.24 -12.54 -6.46
C LEU A 26 8.68 -12.67 -5.98
N HIS A 27 9.49 -11.63 -6.19
CA HIS A 27 10.89 -11.62 -5.75
C HIS A 27 11.02 -11.72 -4.24
N LEU A 28 10.13 -11.04 -3.49
CA LEU A 28 10.16 -11.02 -2.03
C LEU A 28 9.39 -12.20 -1.42
N GLY A 29 8.70 -13.00 -2.23
CA GLY A 29 7.88 -14.10 -1.71
C GLY A 29 6.68 -13.62 -0.90
N MET A 30 6.15 -12.44 -1.22
CA MET A 30 4.98 -11.88 -0.54
C MET A 30 3.69 -12.31 -1.24
N GLU A 31 2.60 -12.32 -0.50
CA GLU A 31 1.29 -12.75 -1.02
C GLU A 31 0.52 -11.59 -1.65
N LEU A 32 0.78 -10.37 -1.22
CA LEU A 32 0.09 -9.19 -1.71
C LEU A 32 1.05 -8.00 -1.75
N ALA A 33 0.98 -7.22 -2.82
CA ALA A 33 1.70 -5.95 -2.94
C ALA A 33 0.72 -4.85 -3.31
N TYR A 34 0.99 -3.62 -2.88
CA TYR A 34 0.10 -2.51 -3.15
C TYR A 34 0.86 -1.20 -3.29
N VAL A 35 0.22 -0.26 -4.00
CA VAL A 35 0.58 1.15 -3.98
C VAL A 35 -0.64 1.91 -3.48
N SER A 36 -0.48 2.68 -2.42
CA SER A 36 -1.52 3.56 -1.91
C SER A 36 -1.16 5.02 -2.18
N GLU A 37 -2.18 5.86 -2.25
CA GLU A 37 -2.00 7.30 -2.30
C GLU A 37 -2.85 7.95 -1.21
N PHE A 38 -2.41 9.10 -0.70
CA PHE A 38 -3.12 9.81 0.35
C PHE A 38 -4.03 10.85 -0.28
N VAL A 39 -5.36 10.65 -0.13
CA VAL A 39 -6.38 11.52 -0.70
C VAL A 39 -7.46 11.73 0.36
N ASP A 40 -7.75 13.00 0.69
CA ASP A 40 -8.86 13.36 1.59
C ASP A 40 -8.90 12.56 2.89
N ASP A 41 -7.77 12.50 3.61
CA ASP A 41 -7.63 11.77 4.87
C ASP A 41 -7.85 10.26 4.75
N HIS A 42 -7.75 9.74 3.54
CA HIS A 42 -7.82 8.30 3.27
C HIS A 42 -6.55 7.82 2.58
N ALA A 43 -6.20 6.57 2.83
CA ALA A 43 -5.24 5.84 2.03
C ALA A 43 -6.03 5.04 1.01
N ARG A 44 -5.91 5.43 -0.25
CA ARG A 44 -6.57 4.76 -1.37
C ARG A 44 -5.60 3.80 -2.02
N PHE A 45 -6.00 2.55 -2.16
CA PHE A 45 -5.18 1.52 -2.80
C PHE A 45 -5.32 1.64 -4.31
N ARG A 46 -4.39 2.34 -4.91
CA ARG A 46 -4.40 2.65 -6.36
C ARG A 46 -4.12 1.41 -7.20
N GLU A 47 -3.19 0.57 -6.74
CA GLU A 47 -2.88 -0.71 -7.37
C GLU A 47 -2.70 -1.76 -6.28
N VAL A 48 -3.30 -2.93 -6.50
CA VAL A 48 -3.14 -4.08 -5.60
C VAL A 48 -2.88 -5.31 -6.46
N ASP A 49 -1.83 -6.06 -6.11
CA ASP A 49 -1.53 -7.35 -6.70
C ASP A 49 -1.54 -8.41 -5.60
N GLY A 50 -2.60 -9.18 -5.53
CA GLY A 50 -2.79 -10.23 -4.52
C GLY A 50 -3.69 -11.31 -5.07
N PRO A 51 -3.18 -12.17 -5.98
CA PRO A 51 -4.00 -13.21 -6.58
C PRO A 51 -4.66 -14.11 -5.53
N GLY A 52 -5.97 -14.25 -5.62
CA GLY A 52 -6.76 -15.03 -4.66
C GLY A 52 -7.15 -14.27 -3.39
N LEU A 53 -6.69 -13.04 -3.21
CA LEU A 53 -6.94 -12.23 -2.02
C LEU A 53 -7.82 -11.00 -2.30
N GLU A 54 -8.46 -10.95 -3.47
CA GLU A 54 -9.26 -9.80 -3.90
C GLU A 54 -10.45 -9.55 -2.97
N HIS A 55 -10.91 -10.58 -2.28
CA HIS A 55 -11.99 -10.44 -1.29
C HIS A 55 -11.53 -9.70 -0.02
N LEU A 56 -10.23 -9.62 0.22
CA LEU A 56 -9.66 -8.93 1.39
C LEU A 56 -9.26 -7.50 1.05
N LEU A 57 -8.57 -7.31 -0.08
CA LEU A 57 -8.09 -6.02 -0.52
C LEU A 57 -7.97 -6.02 -2.04
N LYS A 58 -8.52 -4.99 -2.68
CA LYS A 58 -8.47 -4.86 -4.14
C LYS A 58 -8.23 -3.42 -4.55
N THR A 59 -7.81 -3.24 -5.79
CA THR A 59 -7.62 -1.92 -6.40
C THR A 59 -8.89 -1.08 -6.26
N GLY A 60 -8.73 0.14 -5.78
CA GLY A 60 -9.83 1.08 -5.56
C GLY A 60 -10.36 1.12 -4.14
N ASP A 61 -10.01 0.15 -3.30
CA ASP A 61 -10.38 0.18 -1.88
C ASP A 61 -9.68 1.35 -1.19
N SER A 62 -10.30 1.86 -0.12
CA SER A 62 -9.68 2.90 0.70
C SER A 62 -9.98 2.66 2.17
N VAL A 63 -9.08 3.16 3.02
CA VAL A 63 -9.26 3.13 4.48
C VAL A 63 -8.90 4.52 5.02
N PRO A 64 -9.47 4.92 6.17
CA PRO A 64 -9.02 6.14 6.82
C PRO A 64 -7.53 6.08 7.10
N ILE A 65 -6.82 7.20 6.90
CA ILE A 65 -5.36 7.25 7.10
C ILE A 65 -4.98 6.76 8.50
N ALA A 66 -5.75 7.14 9.52
CA ALA A 66 -5.47 6.75 10.90
C ALA A 66 -5.52 5.23 11.12
N ASP A 67 -6.21 4.49 10.25
CA ASP A 67 -6.36 3.03 10.36
C ASP A 67 -5.34 2.27 9.51
N ALA A 68 -4.54 2.97 8.72
CA ALA A 68 -3.60 2.35 7.79
C ALA A 68 -2.21 2.21 8.41
N PHE A 69 -1.52 1.11 8.13
CA PHE A 69 -0.13 0.93 8.57
C PHE A 69 0.78 2.05 8.07
N CYS A 70 0.54 2.53 6.84
CA CYS A 70 1.37 3.56 6.23
C CYS A 70 1.48 4.82 7.09
N HIS A 71 0.39 5.28 7.68
CA HIS A 71 0.40 6.45 8.55
C HIS A 71 1.31 6.23 9.77
N HIS A 72 1.22 5.06 10.38
CA HIS A 72 1.99 4.73 11.57
C HIS A 72 3.47 4.47 11.25
N VAL A 73 3.77 3.98 10.06
CA VAL A 73 5.15 3.87 9.59
C VAL A 73 5.76 5.25 9.39
N LEU A 74 5.02 6.17 8.79
CA LEU A 74 5.49 7.54 8.57
C LEU A 74 5.72 8.30 9.89
N ASP A 75 4.90 8.04 10.90
CA ASP A 75 5.03 8.65 12.22
C ASP A 75 6.13 8.02 13.07
N GLY A 76 6.75 6.95 12.59
CA GLY A 76 7.75 6.24 13.36
C GLY A 76 7.21 5.31 14.43
N ARG A 77 5.90 5.10 14.50
CA ARG A 77 5.27 4.19 15.47
C ARG A 77 5.45 2.73 15.07
N LEU A 78 5.57 2.46 13.78
CA LEU A 78 5.83 1.13 13.23
C LEU A 78 7.07 1.17 12.34
N PRO A 79 7.85 0.08 12.30
CA PRO A 79 8.99 0.01 11.39
C PRO A 79 8.53 -0.21 9.94
N GLU A 80 9.40 0.12 8.98
CA GLU A 80 9.13 -0.16 7.58
C GLU A 80 9.00 -1.67 7.33
N LEU A 81 9.81 -2.47 7.99
CA LEU A 81 9.68 -3.94 7.95
C LEU A 81 9.18 -4.44 9.30
N MET A 82 7.99 -5.02 9.28
CA MET A 82 7.36 -5.61 10.44
C MET A 82 7.19 -7.11 10.18
N ARG A 83 7.96 -7.93 10.88
CA ARG A 83 7.97 -9.38 10.66
C ARG A 83 6.73 -10.06 11.22
N ASP A 84 6.19 -9.52 12.31
CA ASP A 84 4.99 -10.06 12.95
C ASP A 84 4.26 -8.91 13.65
N PRO A 85 3.04 -8.57 13.21
CA PRO A 85 2.25 -7.50 13.84
C PRO A 85 2.01 -7.71 15.32
N ALA A 86 1.96 -8.96 15.79
CA ALA A 86 1.72 -9.27 17.20
C ALA A 86 2.83 -8.76 18.12
N GLU A 87 4.01 -8.48 17.59
CA GLU A 87 5.13 -7.93 18.35
C GLU A 87 5.00 -6.41 18.56
N TYR A 88 4.04 -5.76 17.89
CA TYR A 88 3.89 -4.30 17.92
C TYR A 88 2.50 -3.92 18.42
N GLU A 89 2.46 -3.30 19.61
CA GLU A 89 1.21 -2.87 20.21
C GLU A 89 0.46 -1.90 19.29
N ALA A 90 1.16 -0.97 18.65
CA ALA A 90 0.56 -0.02 17.74
C ALA A 90 -0.13 -0.71 16.55
N ALA A 91 0.45 -1.81 16.05
CA ALA A 91 -0.17 -2.58 14.96
C ALA A 91 -1.42 -3.32 15.45
N MET A 92 -1.37 -3.88 16.65
CA MET A 92 -2.50 -4.65 17.20
C MET A 92 -3.71 -3.79 17.54
N ARG A 93 -3.53 -2.47 17.67
CA ARG A 93 -4.63 -1.53 17.88
C ARG A 93 -5.36 -1.15 16.61
N LEU A 94 -4.78 -1.46 15.44
CA LEU A 94 -5.38 -1.07 14.16
C LEU A 94 -6.41 -2.10 13.69
N PRO A 95 -7.60 -1.65 13.27
CA PRO A 95 -8.63 -2.58 12.77
C PRO A 95 -8.15 -3.42 11.60
N ILE A 96 -7.31 -2.87 10.72
CA ILE A 96 -6.83 -3.58 9.54
C ILE A 96 -6.03 -4.83 9.90
N THR A 97 -5.32 -4.83 11.03
CA THR A 97 -4.56 -5.98 11.49
C THR A 97 -5.46 -7.19 11.78
N HIS A 98 -6.69 -6.92 12.22
CA HIS A 98 -7.66 -7.97 12.56
C HIS A 98 -8.56 -8.33 11.37
N ARG A 99 -8.67 -7.45 10.38
CA ARG A 99 -9.46 -7.69 9.17
C ARG A 99 -8.70 -8.51 8.13
N LEU A 100 -7.39 -8.34 8.07
CA LEU A 100 -6.52 -9.06 7.15
C LEU A 100 -5.63 -10.02 7.94
N PRO A 101 -5.42 -11.24 7.45
CA PRO A 101 -4.52 -12.19 8.11
C PRO A 101 -3.05 -11.83 7.84
N ILE A 102 -2.58 -10.72 8.43
CA ILE A 102 -1.25 -10.20 8.17
C ILE A 102 -0.22 -10.90 9.05
N GLY A 103 0.71 -11.64 8.43
CA GLY A 103 1.85 -12.23 9.12
C GLY A 103 3.09 -11.35 9.10
N ALA A 104 3.26 -10.55 8.04
CA ALA A 104 4.36 -9.60 7.91
C ALA A 104 3.95 -8.45 7.01
N HIS A 105 4.59 -7.29 7.18
CA HIS A 105 4.34 -6.10 6.39
C HIS A 105 5.64 -5.38 6.10
N LEU A 106 5.84 -5.01 4.85
CA LEU A 106 6.93 -4.13 4.41
C LEU A 106 6.29 -2.90 3.78
N GLY A 107 6.63 -1.71 4.26
CA GLY A 107 6.09 -0.47 3.72
C GLY A 107 7.17 0.59 3.55
N VAL A 108 7.21 1.21 2.37
CA VAL A 108 8.18 2.24 2.03
C VAL A 108 7.43 3.47 1.51
N PRO A 109 7.70 4.68 2.04
CA PRO A 109 7.00 5.87 1.58
C PRO A 109 7.39 6.23 0.15
N ILE A 110 6.40 6.73 -0.61
CA ILE A 110 6.61 7.28 -1.94
C ILE A 110 6.68 8.80 -1.80
N ARG A 111 7.81 9.38 -2.22
CA ARG A 111 8.05 10.82 -2.09
C ARG A 111 8.09 11.48 -3.46
N GLN A 112 7.57 12.71 -3.53
CA GLN A 112 7.79 13.57 -4.68
C GLN A 112 9.20 14.18 -4.62
N ALA A 113 9.62 14.82 -5.70
CA ALA A 113 10.93 15.46 -5.79
C ALA A 113 11.13 16.52 -4.69
N ASP A 114 10.06 17.15 -4.20
CA ASP A 114 10.10 18.14 -3.12
C ASP A 114 10.17 17.50 -1.72
N GLY A 115 10.21 16.16 -1.65
CA GLY A 115 10.28 15.41 -0.39
C GLY A 115 8.92 15.10 0.23
N ARG A 116 7.82 15.61 -0.32
CA ARG A 116 6.49 15.36 0.23
C ARG A 116 6.07 13.91 -0.02
N VAL A 117 5.57 13.26 1.03
CA VAL A 117 5.06 11.90 0.93
C VAL A 117 3.65 11.94 0.32
N ILE A 118 3.46 11.20 -0.76
CA ILE A 118 2.18 11.15 -1.48
C ILE A 118 1.48 9.81 -1.35
N GLY A 119 2.15 8.81 -0.82
CA GLY A 119 1.59 7.48 -0.66
C GLY A 119 2.62 6.51 -0.14
N MET A 120 2.33 5.24 -0.31
CA MET A 120 3.19 4.17 0.17
C MET A 120 3.18 2.98 -0.78
N PHE A 121 4.34 2.39 -0.96
CA PHE A 121 4.48 1.05 -1.54
C PHE A 121 4.55 0.05 -0.39
N GLY A 122 3.79 -1.05 -0.47
CA GLY A 122 3.80 -2.04 0.58
C GLY A 122 3.60 -3.46 0.07
N CYS A 123 4.04 -4.41 0.89
CA CYS A 123 3.84 -5.84 0.68
C CYS A 123 3.35 -6.48 1.97
N LEU A 124 2.47 -7.46 1.84
CA LEU A 124 1.94 -8.26 2.94
C LEU A 124 2.23 -9.74 2.71
N ARG A 125 2.38 -10.44 3.82
CA ARG A 125 2.54 -11.88 3.79
C ARG A 125 1.63 -12.55 4.81
#